data_b3a9cd27c31de959ce0aa3633263f73b
#
_entry.id   b3a9cd27c31de959ce0aa3633263f73b
#
_cell.length_a   1.000
_cell.length_b   1.000
_cell.length_c   1.000
_cell.angle_alpha   90.00
_cell.angle_beta   90.00
_cell.angle_gamma   90.00
#
_symmetry.space_group_name_H-M   'P 1'
#
loop_
_entity.id
_entity.type
_entity.pdbx_description
1 polymer ?
#
loop_
_entity_poly.entity_id
_entity_poly.type
_entity_poly.pdbx_seq_one_letter_code
_entity_poly.pdbx_strand_id
1 'polypeptide(L)'
;EDTFKRLMESVKNVEWMALWETNRGCPFACSFCDWGSAIASKVINFDIERLNREIEWFSKNKIGFVFGTDANFGIRNRDLDIAHSLANEKKANGYPNMFYVSHTKNSTKKIFDVAKVLCDAKLSKGVCLAMQSMNKETLVSIKRDNISLSVFHELQTLYNQEGIPTFTELILGL
;
A
#
# COMPACT_ATOMS: atom_id res chain seq x y z
N GLU A 1 0.81 0.13 -24.54
CA GLU A 1 0.14 -1.19 -24.40
C GLU A 1 0.69 -2.24 -25.35
N ASP A 2 0.89 -1.95 -26.62
CA ASP A 2 1.36 -2.91 -27.61
C ASP A 2 2.76 -3.50 -27.32
N THR A 3 3.67 -2.67 -26.77
CA THR A 3 5.02 -3.14 -26.42
C THR A 3 4.98 -4.18 -25.28
N PHE A 4 4.19 -3.94 -24.25
CA PHE A 4 4.02 -4.90 -23.14
C PHE A 4 3.33 -6.16 -23.60
N LYS A 5 2.32 -6.06 -24.46
CA LYS A 5 1.64 -7.21 -25.04
C LYS A 5 2.59 -8.10 -25.81
N ARG A 6 3.40 -7.53 -26.72
CA ARG A 6 4.43 -8.26 -27.46
C ARG A 6 5.45 -8.95 -26.56
N LEU A 7 5.89 -8.24 -25.50
CA LEU A 7 6.82 -8.81 -24.51
C LEU A 7 6.19 -10.01 -23.81
N MET A 8 4.96 -9.87 -23.35
CA MET A 8 4.23 -10.93 -22.64
C MET A 8 3.96 -12.14 -23.55
N GLU A 9 3.70 -11.93 -24.83
CA GLU A 9 3.53 -13.01 -25.82
C GLU A 9 4.84 -13.73 -26.16
N SER A 10 5.98 -13.04 -26.07
CA SER A 10 7.30 -13.60 -26.37
C SER A 10 7.87 -14.49 -25.26
N VAL A 11 7.42 -14.29 -24.00
CA VAL A 11 7.92 -15.04 -22.84
C VAL A 11 6.80 -15.87 -22.25
N LYS A 12 6.92 -17.19 -22.36
CA LYS A 12 5.92 -18.14 -21.87
C LYS A 12 6.32 -18.73 -20.50
N ASN A 13 5.34 -19.21 -19.75
CA ASN A 13 5.52 -19.87 -18.47
C ASN A 13 6.15 -19.00 -17.36
N VAL A 14 5.87 -17.72 -17.39
CA VAL A 14 6.24 -16.78 -16.32
C VAL A 14 5.01 -16.14 -15.72
N GLU A 15 5.05 -15.87 -14.43
CA GLU A 15 4.07 -15.04 -13.75
C GLU A 15 4.53 -13.57 -13.83
N TRP A 16 3.69 -12.74 -14.42
CA TRP A 16 4.00 -11.33 -14.58
C TRP A 16 3.68 -10.54 -13.31
N MET A 17 4.58 -9.63 -12.98
CA MET A 17 4.41 -8.67 -11.90
C MET A 17 4.39 -7.25 -12.47
N ALA A 18 3.54 -6.40 -11.90
CA ALA A 18 3.53 -4.97 -12.19
C ALA A 18 4.05 -4.16 -11.00
N LEU A 19 4.88 -3.16 -11.29
CA LEU A 19 5.14 -2.04 -10.38
C LEU A 19 4.13 -0.94 -10.70
N TRP A 20 3.39 -0.49 -9.70
CA TRP A 20 2.27 0.42 -9.90
C TRP A 20 2.29 1.57 -8.90
N GLU A 21 2.07 2.77 -9.37
CA GLU A 21 2.05 3.98 -8.56
C GLU A 21 0.71 4.69 -8.74
N THR A 22 -0.04 4.88 -7.64
CA THR A 22 -1.34 5.57 -7.66
C THR A 22 -1.21 7.05 -7.30
N ASN A 23 -0.20 7.37 -6.50
CA ASN A 23 0.18 8.73 -6.15
C ASN A 23 1.69 8.81 -5.93
N ARG A 24 2.26 10.00 -6.08
CA ARG A 24 3.69 10.27 -5.87
C ARG A 24 3.90 11.30 -4.79
N GLY A 25 4.89 11.05 -3.92
CA GLY A 25 5.30 11.93 -2.84
C GLY A 25 4.90 11.43 -1.46
N CYS A 26 5.46 12.07 -0.44
CA CYS A 26 5.23 11.73 0.97
C CYS A 26 5.12 13.02 1.78
N PRO A 27 4.06 13.21 2.60
CA PRO A 27 3.90 14.43 3.40
C PRO A 27 4.74 14.44 4.69
N PHE A 28 5.46 13.34 4.97
CA PHE A 28 6.27 13.19 6.18
C PHE A 28 7.74 13.56 5.90
N ALA A 29 8.41 14.08 6.92
CA ALA A 29 9.79 14.58 6.83
C ALA A 29 10.79 13.69 7.58
N CYS A 30 10.55 12.38 7.64
CA CYS A 30 11.43 11.44 8.35
C CYS A 30 12.86 11.50 7.79
N SER A 31 13.85 11.86 8.63
CA SER A 31 15.22 12.16 8.17
C SER A 31 16.01 10.95 7.66
N PHE A 32 15.59 9.74 7.98
CA PHE A 32 16.19 8.49 7.50
C PHE A 32 15.62 8.01 6.15
N CYS A 33 14.64 8.72 5.60
CA CYS A 33 13.87 8.26 4.45
C CYS A 33 14.02 9.25 3.28
N ASP A 34 14.40 8.74 2.12
CA ASP A 34 14.56 9.55 0.89
C ASP A 34 13.25 10.13 0.35
N TRP A 35 12.11 9.47 0.61
CA TRP A 35 10.81 9.96 0.14
C TRP A 35 10.45 11.35 0.66
N GLY A 36 10.90 11.69 1.87
CA GLY A 36 10.61 12.99 2.49
C GLY A 36 11.63 14.08 2.18
N SER A 37 12.85 13.72 1.76
CA SER A 37 13.98 14.65 1.62
C SER A 37 14.11 15.28 0.23
N ALA A 38 13.82 14.52 -0.82
CA ALA A 38 14.26 14.89 -2.17
C ALA A 38 13.16 15.43 -3.08
N ILE A 39 11.93 15.00 -2.96
CA ILE A 39 10.95 15.19 -4.05
C ILE A 39 9.68 15.93 -3.63
N ALA A 40 9.59 16.39 -2.44
CA ALA A 40 8.48 17.18 -1.96
C ALA A 40 7.52 16.49 -1.01
N SER A 41 7.28 17.17 0.06
CA SER A 41 6.18 17.02 1.00
C SER A 41 4.76 17.00 0.36
N LYS A 42 4.66 17.20 -0.97
CA LYS A 42 3.39 17.28 -1.69
C LYS A 42 3.06 15.95 -2.34
N VAL A 43 1.91 15.38 -1.97
CA VAL A 43 1.38 14.18 -2.63
C VAL A 43 0.62 14.56 -3.89
N ILE A 44 1.07 14.06 -5.03
CA ILE A 44 0.46 14.24 -6.35
C ILE A 44 -0.32 12.98 -6.69
N ASN A 45 -1.63 13.11 -6.91
CA ASN A 45 -2.48 12.00 -7.30
C ASN A 45 -2.48 11.80 -8.82
N PHE A 46 -2.40 10.55 -9.27
CA PHE A 46 -2.71 10.24 -10.65
C PHE A 46 -4.23 10.18 -10.87
N ASP A 47 -4.64 10.32 -12.10
CA ASP A 47 -6.06 10.33 -12.49
C ASP A 47 -6.75 8.99 -12.16
N ILE A 48 -7.93 9.04 -11.54
CA ILE A 48 -8.63 7.84 -11.08
C ILE A 48 -9.14 6.97 -12.22
N GLU A 49 -9.56 7.58 -13.33
CA GLU A 49 -10.02 6.83 -14.50
C GLU A 49 -8.86 6.09 -15.15
N ARG A 50 -7.67 6.72 -15.18
CA ARG A 50 -6.44 6.05 -15.62
C ARG A 50 -6.17 4.83 -14.75
N LEU A 51 -6.21 4.98 -13.41
CA LEU A 51 -5.94 3.89 -12.47
C LEU A 51 -6.93 2.74 -12.64
N ASN A 52 -8.21 3.02 -12.83
CA ASN A 52 -9.21 1.99 -13.09
C ASN A 52 -8.94 1.23 -14.39
N ARG A 53 -8.55 1.92 -15.48
CA ARG A 53 -8.13 1.24 -16.73
C ARG A 53 -6.88 0.37 -16.52
N GLU A 54 -5.94 0.79 -15.70
CA GLU A 54 -4.75 0.00 -15.37
C GLU A 54 -5.12 -1.24 -14.54
N ILE A 55 -6.03 -1.14 -13.57
CA ILE A 55 -6.55 -2.29 -12.80
C ILE A 55 -7.24 -3.30 -13.73
N GLU A 56 -8.11 -2.84 -14.63
CA GLU A 56 -8.72 -3.70 -15.64
C GLU A 56 -7.66 -4.37 -16.54
N TRP A 57 -6.61 -3.63 -16.90
CA TRP A 57 -5.53 -4.16 -17.71
C TRP A 57 -4.76 -5.25 -16.97
N PHE A 58 -4.47 -5.08 -15.65
CA PHE A 58 -3.86 -6.12 -14.83
C PHE A 58 -4.70 -7.39 -14.82
N SER A 59 -5.99 -7.24 -14.66
CA SER A 59 -6.94 -8.35 -14.64
C SER A 59 -6.98 -9.09 -15.98
N LYS A 60 -7.19 -8.37 -17.07
CA LYS A 60 -7.26 -8.91 -18.43
C LYS A 60 -5.98 -9.63 -18.87
N ASN A 61 -4.83 -9.14 -18.42
CA ASN A 61 -3.54 -9.72 -18.78
C ASN A 61 -2.99 -10.71 -17.73
N LYS A 62 -3.81 -11.07 -16.74
CA LYS A 62 -3.49 -12.06 -15.71
C LYS A 62 -2.20 -11.74 -14.95
N ILE A 63 -2.02 -10.45 -14.60
CA ILE A 63 -0.92 -10.03 -13.76
C ILE A 63 -1.13 -10.63 -12.36
N GLY A 64 -0.23 -11.53 -11.95
CA GLY A 64 -0.38 -12.25 -10.69
C GLY A 64 -0.12 -11.37 -9.48
N PHE A 65 0.92 -10.57 -9.53
CA PHE A 65 1.34 -9.74 -8.42
C PHE A 65 1.46 -8.27 -8.84
N VAL A 66 0.78 -7.40 -8.12
CA VAL A 66 0.91 -5.95 -8.27
C VAL A 66 1.61 -5.39 -7.04
N PHE A 67 2.77 -4.76 -7.24
CA PHE A 67 3.50 -4.06 -6.19
C PHE A 67 3.20 -2.57 -6.27
N GLY A 68 2.41 -2.06 -5.31
CA GLY A 68 2.14 -0.64 -5.16
C GLY A 68 3.38 0.08 -4.62
N THR A 69 3.89 1.01 -5.41
CA THR A 69 5.11 1.78 -5.08
C THR A 69 4.79 3.10 -4.38
N ASP A 70 3.54 3.31 -3.99
CA ASP A 70 3.13 4.46 -3.20
C ASP A 70 3.85 4.49 -1.84
N ALA A 71 4.32 5.65 -1.43
CA ALA A 71 4.95 5.82 -0.13
C ALA A 71 3.97 5.65 1.05
N ASN A 72 2.68 5.92 0.83
CA ASN A 72 1.65 5.92 1.88
C ASN A 72 0.26 5.63 1.29
N PHE A 73 -0.03 4.39 0.94
CA PHE A 73 -1.37 4.00 0.50
C PHE A 73 -2.37 4.03 1.67
N GLY A 74 -3.58 4.48 1.40
CA GLY A 74 -4.62 4.70 2.42
C GLY A 74 -4.65 6.12 3.00
N ILE A 75 -3.69 7.00 2.62
CA ILE A 75 -3.68 8.39 3.07
C ILE A 75 -4.78 9.23 2.40
N ARG A 76 -5.19 8.88 1.19
CA ARG A 76 -6.22 9.59 0.42
C ARG A 76 -7.57 8.88 0.53
N ASN A 77 -8.67 9.65 0.46
CA ASN A 77 -10.02 9.07 0.51
C ASN A 77 -10.27 8.09 -0.63
N ARG A 78 -9.78 8.41 -1.82
CA ARG A 78 -9.91 7.58 -3.04
C ARG A 78 -9.18 6.24 -2.98
N ASP A 79 -8.26 6.05 -2.03
CA ASP A 79 -7.51 4.79 -1.90
C ASP A 79 -8.44 3.63 -1.50
N LEU A 80 -9.54 3.94 -0.83
CA LEU A 80 -10.61 2.97 -0.57
C LEU A 80 -11.34 2.57 -1.88
N ASP A 81 -11.61 3.52 -2.75
CA ASP A 81 -12.23 3.25 -4.06
C ASP A 81 -11.31 2.39 -4.93
N ILE A 82 -10.00 2.67 -4.90
CA ILE A 82 -8.98 1.86 -5.60
C ILE A 82 -8.96 0.43 -5.03
N ALA A 83 -9.00 0.27 -3.71
CA ALA A 83 -9.06 -1.05 -3.08
C ALA A 83 -10.31 -1.85 -3.51
N HIS A 84 -11.46 -1.19 -3.57
CA HIS A 84 -12.69 -1.80 -4.07
C HIS A 84 -12.60 -2.17 -5.55
N SER A 85 -12.02 -1.32 -6.39
CA SER A 85 -11.82 -1.62 -7.81
C SER A 85 -10.95 -2.87 -8.00
N LEU A 86 -9.83 -2.98 -7.28
CA LEU A 86 -8.97 -4.18 -7.27
C LEU A 86 -9.71 -5.43 -6.79
N ALA A 87 -10.49 -5.30 -5.71
CA ALA A 87 -11.27 -6.40 -5.15
C ALA A 87 -12.35 -6.90 -6.13
N ASN A 88 -13.03 -5.97 -6.80
CA ASN A 88 -14.06 -6.28 -7.79
C ASN A 88 -13.47 -7.00 -9.00
N GLU A 89 -12.34 -6.54 -9.54
CA GLU A 89 -11.65 -7.19 -10.65
C GLU A 89 -11.17 -8.59 -10.28
N LYS A 90 -10.59 -8.76 -9.09
CA LYS A 90 -10.21 -10.08 -8.60
C LYS A 90 -11.41 -11.01 -8.47
N LYS A 91 -12.52 -10.53 -7.94
CA LYS A 91 -13.75 -11.31 -7.81
C LYS A 91 -14.31 -11.73 -9.17
N ALA A 92 -14.27 -10.84 -10.16
CA ALA A 92 -14.81 -11.08 -11.49
C ALA A 92 -13.92 -12.01 -12.34
N ASN A 93 -12.61 -11.83 -12.28
CA ASN A 93 -11.66 -12.39 -13.24
C ASN A 93 -10.54 -13.22 -12.59
N GLY A 94 -10.44 -13.25 -11.26
CA GLY A 94 -9.41 -13.98 -10.51
C GLY A 94 -8.09 -13.24 -10.35
N TYR A 95 -7.89 -12.08 -10.98
CA TYR A 95 -6.64 -11.31 -10.97
C TYR A 95 -6.86 -9.84 -10.59
N PRO A 96 -5.82 -9.21 -10.00
CA PRO A 96 -4.52 -9.78 -9.61
C PRO A 96 -4.66 -10.78 -8.43
N ASN A 97 -3.69 -11.68 -8.30
CA ASN A 97 -3.68 -12.62 -7.17
C ASN A 97 -3.35 -11.90 -5.87
N MET A 98 -2.43 -10.95 -5.92
CA MET A 98 -1.96 -10.20 -4.77
C MET A 98 -1.68 -8.74 -5.13
N PHE A 99 -2.00 -7.86 -4.21
CA PHE A 99 -1.59 -6.45 -4.20
C PHE A 99 -0.85 -6.15 -2.91
N TYR A 100 0.44 -5.89 -3.02
CA TYR A 100 1.26 -5.45 -1.90
C TYR A 100 1.50 -3.94 -1.99
N VAL A 101 1.33 -3.24 -0.89
CA VAL A 101 1.53 -1.79 -0.83
C VAL A 101 1.95 -1.37 0.59
N SER A 102 2.76 -0.32 0.68
CA SER A 102 3.09 0.30 1.95
C SER A 102 1.93 1.18 2.43
N HIS A 103 1.29 0.77 3.50
CA HIS A 103 0.25 1.58 4.13
C HIS A 103 0.84 2.81 4.82
N THR A 104 0.05 3.89 4.91
CA THR A 104 0.48 5.09 5.63
C THR A 104 0.75 4.79 7.10
N LYS A 105 1.77 5.42 7.63
CA LYS A 105 2.36 5.12 8.95
C LYS A 105 1.49 5.56 10.12
N ASN A 106 0.72 6.61 9.96
CA ASN A 106 -0.21 7.09 10.98
C ASN A 106 -1.59 6.50 10.69
N SER A 107 -1.73 5.22 11.05
CA SER A 107 -2.93 4.44 10.80
C SER A 107 -4.15 5.07 11.47
N THR A 108 -5.22 5.17 10.70
CA THR A 108 -6.53 5.64 11.13
C THR A 108 -7.58 4.59 10.76
N LYS A 109 -8.81 4.78 11.19
CA LYS A 109 -9.95 3.94 10.76
C LYS A 109 -10.03 3.78 9.24
N LYS A 110 -9.66 4.83 8.48
CA LYS A 110 -9.65 4.79 7.01
C LYS A 110 -8.70 3.72 6.46
N ILE A 111 -7.53 3.57 7.06
CA ILE A 111 -6.57 2.55 6.64
C ILE A 111 -7.05 1.16 7.01
N PHE A 112 -7.74 1.04 8.14
CA PHE A 112 -8.41 -0.18 8.51
C PHE A 112 -9.43 -0.60 7.44
N ASP A 113 -10.28 0.32 6.97
CA ASP A 113 -11.29 0.03 5.95
C ASP A 113 -10.63 -0.43 4.63
N VAL A 114 -9.56 0.25 4.19
CA VAL A 114 -8.76 -0.14 3.01
C VAL A 114 -8.15 -1.54 3.19
N ALA A 115 -7.51 -1.77 4.32
CA ALA A 115 -6.85 -3.05 4.61
C ALA A 115 -7.87 -4.19 4.68
N LYS A 116 -9.03 -3.95 5.29
CA LYS A 116 -10.10 -4.93 5.37
C LYS A 116 -10.59 -5.33 3.97
N VAL A 117 -10.87 -4.38 3.10
CA VAL A 117 -11.26 -4.67 1.70
C VAL A 117 -10.21 -5.52 0.99
N LEU A 118 -8.94 -5.19 1.12
CA LEU A 118 -7.85 -5.93 0.48
C LEU A 118 -7.67 -7.34 1.06
N CYS A 119 -7.78 -7.49 2.38
CA CYS A 119 -7.65 -8.79 3.04
C CYS A 119 -8.85 -9.70 2.77
N ASP A 120 -10.08 -9.19 2.83
CA ASP A 120 -11.31 -9.93 2.52
C ASP A 120 -11.29 -10.46 1.07
N ALA A 121 -10.77 -9.66 0.14
CA ALA A 121 -10.55 -10.05 -1.24
C ALA A 121 -9.31 -10.96 -1.45
N LYS A 122 -8.57 -11.31 -0.38
CA LYS A 122 -7.31 -12.08 -0.44
C LYS A 122 -6.25 -11.43 -1.35
N LEU A 123 -6.29 -10.10 -1.47
CA LEU A 123 -5.29 -9.30 -2.18
C LEU A 123 -4.09 -8.98 -1.28
N SER A 124 -4.29 -8.92 0.03
CA SER A 124 -3.25 -8.73 1.04
C SER A 124 -3.35 -9.80 2.13
N LYS A 125 -2.20 -10.07 2.79
CA LYS A 125 -2.12 -11.06 3.88
C LYS A 125 -2.07 -10.43 5.27
N GLY A 126 -2.00 -9.11 5.37
CA GLY A 126 -1.90 -8.40 6.63
C GLY A 126 -1.45 -6.97 6.48
N VAL A 127 -1.26 -6.28 7.58
CA VAL A 127 -0.98 -4.83 7.65
C VAL A 127 0.26 -4.55 8.47
N CYS A 128 1.14 -3.71 7.94
CA CYS A 128 2.27 -3.17 8.69
C CYS A 128 1.85 -1.94 9.50
N LEU A 129 2.03 -2.01 10.82
CA LEU A 129 1.89 -0.87 11.74
C LEU A 129 3.30 -0.41 12.15
N ALA A 130 4.03 0.22 11.22
CA ALA A 130 5.44 0.54 11.36
C ALA A 130 5.72 1.60 12.42
N MET A 131 6.37 1.23 13.52
CA MET A 131 6.78 2.12 14.61
C MET A 131 8.19 2.70 14.40
N GLN A 132 9.08 1.99 13.73
CA GLN A 132 10.49 2.31 13.44
C GLN A 132 11.36 2.42 14.70
N SER A 133 10.95 3.18 15.70
CA SER A 133 11.51 3.28 17.03
C SER A 133 10.41 3.58 18.04
N MET A 134 10.62 3.18 19.30
CA MET A 134 9.75 3.54 20.42
C MET A 134 10.43 4.54 21.38
N ASN A 135 11.71 4.87 21.15
CA ASN A 135 12.43 5.85 21.92
C ASN A 135 12.06 7.27 21.49
N LYS A 136 11.59 8.10 22.43
CA LYS A 136 11.11 9.45 22.14
C LYS A 136 12.19 10.38 21.58
N GLU A 137 13.40 10.30 22.13
CA GLU A 137 14.53 11.14 21.68
C GLU A 137 14.93 10.79 20.26
N THR A 138 14.98 9.50 19.94
CA THR A 138 15.21 9.00 18.58
C THR A 138 14.12 9.52 17.63
N LEU A 139 12.85 9.42 17.99
CA LEU A 139 11.74 9.86 17.16
C LEU A 139 11.82 11.37 16.85
N VAL A 140 12.16 12.19 17.85
CA VAL A 140 12.40 13.63 17.68
C VAL A 140 13.57 13.88 16.72
N SER A 141 14.69 13.19 16.93
CA SER A 141 15.89 13.31 16.10
C SER A 141 15.62 12.98 14.62
N ILE A 142 14.85 11.94 14.37
CA ILE A 142 14.50 11.50 13.00
C ILE A 142 13.26 12.20 12.41
N LYS A 143 12.71 13.20 13.11
CA LYS A 143 11.52 13.97 12.68
C LYS A 143 10.32 13.08 12.35
N ARG A 144 10.05 12.12 13.23
CA ARG A 144 8.95 11.18 13.04
C ARG A 144 7.96 11.23 14.20
N ASP A 145 6.71 11.47 13.87
CA ASP A 145 5.58 11.29 14.78
C ASP A 145 4.98 9.89 14.59
N ASN A 146 4.97 9.12 15.66
CA ASN A 146 4.26 7.83 15.69
C ASN A 146 2.85 8.01 16.27
N ILE A 147 1.96 7.08 15.94
CA ILE A 147 0.74 6.90 16.72
C ILE A 147 1.13 6.54 18.18
N SER A 148 0.28 6.91 19.13
CA SER A 148 0.50 6.53 20.53
C SER A 148 0.38 5.01 20.72
N LEU A 149 0.97 4.48 21.78
CA LEU A 149 0.84 3.05 22.12
C LEU A 149 -0.62 2.63 22.35
N SER A 150 -1.44 3.52 22.92
CA SER A 150 -2.87 3.25 23.08
C SER A 150 -3.57 3.06 21.75
N VAL A 151 -3.35 3.97 20.79
CA VAL A 151 -3.88 3.86 19.43
C VAL A 151 -3.34 2.62 18.71
N PHE A 152 -2.05 2.28 18.91
CA PHE A 152 -1.48 1.06 18.35
C PHE A 152 -2.21 -0.19 18.87
N HIS A 153 -2.44 -0.30 20.18
CA HIS A 153 -3.17 -1.42 20.78
C HIS A 153 -4.65 -1.48 20.35
N GLU A 154 -5.32 -0.34 20.25
CA GLU A 154 -6.68 -0.27 19.72
C GLU A 154 -6.77 -0.80 18.29
N LEU A 155 -5.83 -0.38 17.43
CA LEU A 155 -5.76 -0.87 16.05
C LEU A 155 -5.43 -2.36 15.99
N GLN A 156 -4.48 -2.85 16.78
CA GLN A 156 -4.18 -4.29 16.84
C GLN A 156 -5.42 -5.10 17.25
N THR A 157 -6.16 -4.62 18.26
CA THR A 157 -7.39 -5.26 18.71
C THR A 157 -8.42 -5.31 17.59
N LEU A 158 -8.61 -4.18 16.89
CA LEU A 158 -9.55 -4.08 15.78
C LEU A 158 -9.18 -5.02 14.62
N TYR A 159 -7.92 -5.06 14.21
CA TYR A 159 -7.45 -5.98 13.17
C TYR A 159 -7.59 -7.44 13.58
N ASN A 160 -7.28 -7.78 14.84
CA ASN A 160 -7.43 -9.13 15.35
C ASN A 160 -8.88 -9.60 15.38
N GLN A 161 -9.83 -8.72 15.72
CA GLN A 161 -11.27 -9.04 15.67
C GLN A 161 -11.75 -9.40 14.27
N GLU A 162 -11.15 -8.82 13.24
CA GLU A 162 -11.43 -9.11 11.82
C GLU A 162 -10.53 -10.23 11.25
N GLY A 163 -9.69 -10.86 12.07
CA GLY A 163 -8.77 -11.91 11.63
C GLY A 163 -7.67 -11.43 10.69
N ILE A 164 -7.35 -10.14 10.70
CA ILE A 164 -6.32 -9.53 9.85
C ILE A 164 -4.99 -9.53 10.61
N PRO A 165 -3.95 -10.24 10.15
CA PRO A 165 -2.64 -10.24 10.79
C PRO A 165 -2.00 -8.85 10.74
N THR A 166 -1.37 -8.44 11.85
CA THR A 166 -0.57 -7.22 11.90
C THR A 166 0.88 -7.54 12.25
N PHE A 167 1.79 -6.75 11.72
CA PHE A 167 3.21 -6.78 12.07
C PHE A 167 3.74 -5.35 12.24
N THR A 168 4.85 -5.21 12.92
CA THR A 168 5.53 -3.92 13.08
C THR A 168 6.97 -4.02 12.60
N GLU A 169 7.51 -2.89 12.21
CA GLU A 169 8.90 -2.74 11.81
C GLU A 169 9.62 -1.81 12.76
N LEU A 170 10.80 -2.21 13.18
CA LEU A 170 11.75 -1.40 13.94
C LEU A 170 13.05 -1.31 13.15
N ILE A 171 13.67 -0.14 13.17
CA ILE A 171 14.98 0.07 12.54
C ILE A 171 16.03 0.08 13.65
N LEU A 172 17.02 -0.82 13.53
CA LEU A 172 18.16 -0.84 14.44
C LEU A 172 19.17 0.22 14.03
N GLY A 173 19.69 0.96 15.02
CA GLY A 173 20.71 1.97 14.80
C GLY A 173 20.20 3.34 14.31
N LEU A 174 18.93 3.63 14.51
CA LEU A 174 18.40 4.99 14.35
C LEU A 174 18.94 5.93 15.39
#